data_12765baefa3c19a4daf0f4a9e0d3be12
#
_entry.id   12765baefa3c19a4daf0f4a9e0d3be12
#
_cell.length_a   1.000
_cell.length_b   1.000
_cell.length_c   1.000
_cell.angle_alpha   90.00
_cell.angle_beta   90.00
_cell.angle_gamma   90.00
#
_symmetry.space_group_name_H-M   'P 1'
#
loop_
_entity.id
_entity.type
_entity.pdbx_description
1 polymer ?
#
loop_
_entity_poly.entity_id
_entity_poly.type
_entity_poly.pdbx_seq_one_letter_code
_entity_poly.pdbx_strand_id
1 'polypeptide(L)'
;MKKISFIIIAMFALILTACQDKDIEREAMVLTAPDASQIQGQLNGDDYVWTWPQQQTKMQVIIYRNGTLSSSETVDGNSFTHKNVPTNVPFEYVFKLSDGQHISQGVIKTYTREGATSISGVQMSQVDKANGYDALVVWDKAVDASSIKFTATNGKQTINETLSGSTTSYTIPDVKTGDTWEVVLTAVNDKGTALSTRSSLRIGKTAIGFLSVYATPEELVANGDDDEASAWLWLHETYPTAQFVPFTSITGANVIEPYRVLFWLRDLEGVSENDVWSIPADVEAATPIIREWYKQGGSMLLWSHATVYAGHLGRINLDDMKGNDHAFGFGVGGINEDVWKMAVELNPDHKFKKDHSSHPIYKGLEVETTADTKLIAFKGPGWTEDHNCLYFNLPSLWTGIGNQEEACYTQCTQTYGIYPLGTWDSQIWWVSQMNVWEAQQGNTDFQGTLLCIGNGGCEFSMKNRDGSPDKSAHPKNNAYQDNVLTLAKNCLEYLKTR
;
A
#
# COMPACT_ATOMS: atom_id res chain seq x y z
N MET A 1 9.11 -45.00 -17.72
CA MET A 1 9.88 -43.77 -17.49
C MET A 1 11.11 -43.56 -18.40
N LYS A 2 11.31 -44.35 -19.47
CA LYS A 2 12.44 -44.15 -20.42
C LYS A 2 12.06 -43.56 -21.80
N LYS A 3 10.78 -43.23 -22.01
CA LYS A 3 10.32 -42.68 -23.32
C LYS A 3 10.09 -41.15 -23.32
N ILE A 4 10.07 -40.49 -22.17
CA ILE A 4 9.85 -39.03 -22.08
C ILE A 4 11.17 -38.24 -22.25
N SER A 5 12.31 -38.82 -21.85
CA SER A 5 13.61 -38.15 -21.99
C SER A 5 14.07 -38.01 -23.47
N PHE A 6 13.62 -38.86 -24.36
CA PHE A 6 14.01 -38.79 -25.78
C PHE A 6 13.26 -37.70 -26.56
N ILE A 7 12.05 -37.34 -26.14
CA ILE A 7 11.25 -36.34 -26.84
C ILE A 7 11.77 -34.93 -26.52
N ILE A 8 12.27 -34.69 -25.31
CA ILE A 8 12.81 -33.38 -24.90
C ILE A 8 14.16 -33.10 -25.60
N ILE A 9 14.99 -34.12 -25.80
CA ILE A 9 16.26 -33.97 -26.53
C ILE A 9 16.01 -33.76 -28.04
N ALA A 10 15.00 -34.39 -28.63
CA ALA A 10 14.64 -34.17 -30.03
C ALA A 10 14.02 -32.79 -30.30
N MET A 11 13.29 -32.19 -29.33
CA MET A 11 12.77 -30.82 -29.45
C MET A 11 13.88 -29.76 -29.36
N PHE A 12 14.91 -29.97 -28.53
CA PHE A 12 16.06 -29.07 -28.48
C PHE A 12 16.96 -29.12 -29.72
N ALA A 13 17.04 -30.27 -30.39
CA ALA A 13 17.80 -30.42 -31.63
C ALA A 13 17.08 -29.80 -32.85
N LEU A 14 15.74 -29.67 -32.82
CA LEU A 14 14.97 -29.07 -33.92
C LEU A 14 14.94 -27.55 -33.91
N ILE A 15 15.26 -26.91 -32.76
CA ILE A 15 15.36 -25.45 -32.67
C ILE A 15 16.70 -24.92 -33.17
N LEU A 16 17.71 -25.78 -33.30
CA LEU A 16 19.04 -25.42 -33.81
C LEU A 16 19.23 -25.52 -35.33
N THR A 17 18.24 -26.02 -36.10
CA THR A 17 18.34 -26.17 -37.54
C THR A 17 17.44 -25.24 -38.37
N ALA A 18 16.75 -24.31 -37.79
CA ALA A 18 15.78 -23.43 -38.47
C ALA A 18 16.28 -21.98 -38.70
N CYS A 19 17.58 -21.75 -38.81
CA CYS A 19 18.12 -20.49 -39.32
C CYS A 19 19.39 -20.74 -40.13
N GLN A 20 19.24 -21.31 -41.31
CA GLN A 20 20.17 -21.12 -42.42
C GLN A 20 19.44 -20.36 -43.52
N ASP A 21 19.30 -19.07 -43.33
CA ASP A 21 19.12 -18.14 -44.45
C ASP A 21 20.49 -17.65 -44.88
N LYS A 22 20.81 -18.01 -46.13
CA LYS A 22 22.01 -17.54 -46.82
C LYS A 22 21.83 -16.08 -47.21
N ASP A 23 22.95 -15.37 -47.11
CA ASP A 23 23.23 -14.09 -47.74
C ASP A 23 22.56 -12.84 -47.09
N ILE A 24 22.98 -12.57 -45.86
CA ILE A 24 23.23 -11.17 -45.44
C ILE A 24 24.64 -11.19 -44.86
N GLU A 25 25.59 -10.59 -45.55
CA GLU A 25 26.83 -10.12 -44.94
C GLU A 25 26.44 -9.07 -43.91
N ARG A 26 26.10 -9.47 -42.72
CA ARG A 26 26.12 -8.63 -41.53
C ARG A 26 27.59 -8.54 -41.13
N GLU A 27 28.23 -7.47 -41.44
CA GLU A 27 29.27 -6.93 -40.56
C GLU A 27 28.60 -6.59 -39.21
N ALA A 28 28.15 -7.61 -38.51
CA ALA A 28 27.78 -7.46 -37.15
C ALA A 28 29.08 -7.31 -36.36
N MET A 29 29.38 -6.13 -35.88
CA MET A 29 30.24 -6.01 -34.73
C MET A 29 29.56 -6.76 -33.61
N VAL A 30 29.79 -8.07 -33.52
CA VAL A 30 29.29 -8.92 -32.46
C VAL A 30 30.11 -8.53 -31.23
N LEU A 31 29.45 -7.84 -30.28
CA LEU A 31 30.07 -7.64 -28.98
C LEU A 31 30.40 -9.01 -28.39
N THR A 32 31.66 -9.23 -28.08
CA THR A 32 32.11 -10.45 -27.40
C THR A 32 31.48 -10.48 -26.00
N ALA A 33 31.11 -11.66 -25.53
CA ALA A 33 30.62 -11.80 -24.16
C ALA A 33 31.71 -11.30 -23.15
N PRO A 34 31.32 -10.75 -22.01
CA PRO A 34 32.29 -10.38 -20.98
C PRO A 34 33.07 -11.59 -20.48
N ASP A 35 34.32 -11.41 -20.08
CA ASP A 35 35.12 -12.49 -19.52
C ASP A 35 34.64 -12.86 -18.12
N ALA A 36 34.10 -14.06 -17.97
CA ALA A 36 33.57 -14.56 -16.72
C ALA A 36 34.62 -14.56 -15.60
N SER A 37 35.89 -14.75 -15.90
CA SER A 37 36.97 -14.80 -14.90
C SER A 37 37.26 -13.43 -14.27
N GLN A 38 36.91 -12.37 -14.97
CA GLN A 38 37.11 -10.99 -14.54
C GLN A 38 35.93 -10.44 -13.73
N ILE A 39 34.79 -11.14 -13.71
CA ILE A 39 33.62 -10.73 -12.93
C ILE A 39 33.71 -11.38 -11.56
N GLN A 40 33.95 -10.54 -10.53
CA GLN A 40 34.12 -10.98 -9.14
C GLN A 40 32.96 -10.45 -8.31
N GLY A 41 32.48 -11.25 -7.36
CA GLY A 41 31.41 -10.88 -6.44
C GLY A 41 31.87 -10.97 -4.99
N GLN A 42 31.44 -10.01 -4.18
CA GLN A 42 31.75 -9.96 -2.75
C GLN A 42 30.54 -9.48 -1.95
N LEU A 43 30.28 -10.14 -0.83
CA LEU A 43 29.28 -9.70 0.15
C LEU A 43 29.83 -8.52 0.96
N ASN A 44 29.06 -7.45 1.06
CA ASN A 44 29.35 -6.26 1.86
C ASN A 44 28.12 -5.90 2.71
N GLY A 45 28.13 -6.34 3.97
CA GLY A 45 26.95 -6.26 4.83
C GLY A 45 25.79 -7.09 4.27
N ASP A 46 24.68 -6.44 3.95
CA ASP A 46 23.51 -7.08 3.34
C ASP A 46 23.50 -6.99 1.80
N ASP A 47 24.45 -6.26 1.23
CA ASP A 47 24.58 -6.02 -0.20
C ASP A 47 25.58 -6.98 -0.83
N TYR A 48 25.34 -7.39 -2.07
CA TYR A 48 26.30 -8.15 -2.86
C TYR A 48 26.84 -7.31 -4.02
N VAL A 49 28.14 -7.08 -4.01
CA VAL A 49 28.82 -6.19 -4.98
C VAL A 49 29.53 -7.02 -6.01
N TRP A 50 29.12 -6.85 -7.26
CA TRP A 50 29.83 -7.36 -8.42
C TRP A 50 30.78 -6.31 -8.96
N THR A 51 32.00 -6.72 -9.34
CA THR A 51 33.03 -5.84 -9.92
C THR A 51 33.62 -6.49 -11.16
N TRP A 52 34.06 -5.69 -12.10
CA TRP A 52 34.75 -6.08 -13.34
C TRP A 52 35.72 -4.98 -13.77
N PRO A 53 36.69 -5.28 -14.66
CA PRO A 53 37.60 -4.26 -15.19
C PRO A 53 36.84 -3.13 -15.91
N GLN A 54 37.35 -1.91 -15.83
CA GLN A 54 36.79 -0.80 -16.57
C GLN A 54 36.86 -1.09 -18.08
N GLN A 55 35.76 -0.82 -18.78
CA GLN A 55 35.62 -1.07 -20.22
C GLN A 55 34.91 0.09 -20.90
N GLN A 56 34.99 0.14 -22.25
CA GLN A 56 34.37 1.24 -23.03
C GLN A 56 32.84 1.06 -23.24
N THR A 57 32.38 -0.18 -23.11
CA THR A 57 30.97 -0.54 -23.23
C THR A 57 30.31 -0.58 -21.86
N LYS A 58 29.02 -0.34 -21.83
CA LYS A 58 28.22 -0.50 -20.59
C LYS A 58 28.00 -1.98 -20.30
N MET A 59 27.78 -2.29 -19.03
CA MET A 59 27.40 -3.64 -18.59
C MET A 59 25.90 -3.69 -18.29
N GLN A 60 25.16 -4.52 -19.00
CA GLN A 60 23.80 -4.88 -18.62
C GLN A 60 23.86 -6.04 -17.63
N VAL A 61 23.30 -5.84 -16.43
CA VAL A 61 23.16 -6.85 -15.39
C VAL A 61 21.68 -7.23 -15.27
N ILE A 62 21.38 -8.49 -15.53
CA ILE A 62 20.02 -9.02 -15.43
C ILE A 62 20.01 -9.99 -14.25
N ILE A 63 19.04 -9.83 -13.34
CA ILE A 63 18.92 -10.65 -12.13
C ILE A 63 17.69 -11.53 -12.24
N TYR A 64 17.89 -12.83 -12.02
CA TYR A 64 16.82 -13.80 -11.85
C TYR A 64 16.79 -14.28 -10.41
N ARG A 65 15.60 -14.40 -9.87
CA ARG A 65 15.31 -14.97 -8.56
C ARG A 65 14.48 -16.24 -8.74
N ASN A 66 15.00 -17.37 -8.29
CA ASN A 66 14.33 -18.68 -8.51
C ASN A 66 13.92 -18.92 -9.97
N GLY A 67 14.76 -18.50 -10.91
CA GLY A 67 14.48 -18.63 -12.36
C GLY A 67 13.53 -17.59 -12.95
N THR A 68 12.97 -16.68 -12.13
CA THR A 68 12.09 -15.60 -12.60
C THR A 68 12.88 -14.29 -12.69
N LEU A 69 12.67 -13.51 -13.75
CA LEU A 69 13.27 -12.19 -13.92
C LEU A 69 12.88 -11.26 -12.75
N SER A 70 13.88 -10.77 -12.05
CA SER A 70 13.71 -9.87 -10.91
C SER A 70 13.98 -8.41 -11.30
N SER A 71 15.09 -8.15 -12.00
CA SER A 71 15.44 -6.81 -12.48
C SER A 71 16.44 -6.87 -13.63
N SER A 72 16.59 -5.75 -14.35
CA SER A 72 17.61 -5.54 -15.35
C SER A 72 18.08 -4.08 -15.29
N GLU A 73 19.39 -3.87 -15.19
CA GLU A 73 20.02 -2.56 -15.13
C GLU A 73 21.20 -2.48 -16.08
N THR A 74 21.38 -1.31 -16.72
CA THR A 74 22.56 -1.04 -17.53
C THR A 74 23.48 -0.08 -16.78
N VAL A 75 24.66 -0.58 -16.43
CA VAL A 75 25.66 0.10 -15.59
C VAL A 75 26.71 0.74 -16.46
N ASP A 76 26.96 2.03 -16.23
CA ASP A 76 28.08 2.78 -16.80
C ASP A 76 29.20 2.86 -15.74
N GLY A 77 30.08 1.88 -15.75
CA GLY A 77 31.12 1.75 -14.74
C GLY A 77 31.61 0.31 -14.61
N ASN A 78 32.30 0.03 -13.52
CA ASN A 78 32.97 -1.25 -13.26
C ASN A 78 32.43 -2.01 -12.04
N SER A 79 31.25 -1.62 -11.53
CA SER A 79 30.63 -2.31 -10.40
C SER A 79 29.10 -2.23 -10.44
N PHE A 80 28.47 -3.24 -9.88
CA PHE A 80 27.02 -3.30 -9.65
C PHE A 80 26.76 -3.78 -8.23
N THR A 81 25.84 -3.13 -7.53
CA THR A 81 25.45 -3.51 -6.17
C THR A 81 24.00 -4.00 -6.14
N HIS A 82 23.82 -5.29 -5.87
CA HIS A 82 22.52 -5.84 -5.50
C HIS A 82 22.29 -5.57 -4.02
N LYS A 83 21.40 -4.65 -3.71
CA LYS A 83 21.10 -4.22 -2.33
C LYS A 83 20.18 -5.20 -1.62
N ASN A 84 20.39 -5.35 -0.31
CA ASN A 84 19.54 -6.12 0.60
C ASN A 84 19.25 -7.54 0.10
N VAL A 85 20.30 -8.30 -0.22
CA VAL A 85 20.16 -9.66 -0.72
C VAL A 85 19.62 -10.58 0.39
N PRO A 86 18.43 -11.18 0.21
CA PRO A 86 17.86 -12.07 1.20
C PRO A 86 18.69 -13.37 1.32
N THR A 87 18.71 -13.94 2.51
CA THR A 87 19.39 -15.21 2.79
C THR A 87 18.61 -16.39 2.22
N ASN A 88 19.33 -17.45 1.86
CA ASN A 88 18.79 -18.73 1.40
C ASN A 88 17.95 -18.66 0.10
N VAL A 89 18.10 -17.59 -0.65
CA VAL A 89 17.46 -17.38 -1.96
C VAL A 89 18.53 -17.45 -3.05
N PRO A 90 18.43 -18.35 -4.02
CA PRO A 90 19.36 -18.41 -5.14
C PRO A 90 19.06 -17.29 -6.14
N PHE A 91 20.12 -16.58 -6.53
CA PHE A 91 20.10 -15.59 -7.59
C PHE A 91 21.03 -16.00 -8.73
N GLU A 92 20.58 -15.75 -9.93
CA GLU A 92 21.41 -15.81 -11.15
C GLU A 92 21.57 -14.40 -11.70
N TYR A 93 22.80 -14.05 -12.03
CA TYR A 93 23.16 -12.76 -12.61
C TYR A 93 23.69 -12.99 -14.01
N VAL A 94 23.05 -12.38 -15.00
CA VAL A 94 23.51 -12.46 -16.39
C VAL A 94 24.13 -11.13 -16.74
N PHE A 95 25.43 -11.17 -17.08
CA PHE A 95 26.21 -10.01 -17.46
C PHE A 95 26.36 -9.97 -18.97
N LYS A 96 25.99 -8.86 -19.61
CA LYS A 96 26.08 -8.64 -21.06
C LYS A 96 26.72 -7.29 -21.34
N LEU A 97 27.58 -7.21 -22.34
CA LEU A 97 28.07 -5.92 -22.82
C LEU A 97 27.03 -5.26 -23.72
N SER A 98 26.95 -3.92 -23.63
CA SER A 98 26.04 -3.10 -24.45
C SER A 98 26.73 -1.82 -24.90
N ASP A 99 26.69 -1.54 -26.20
CA ASP A 99 27.12 -0.25 -26.80
C ASP A 99 25.92 0.69 -27.04
N GLY A 100 24.71 0.30 -26.63
CA GLY A 100 23.47 1.05 -26.82
C GLY A 100 22.69 0.61 -28.08
N GLN A 101 23.34 -0.04 -29.04
CA GLN A 101 22.71 -0.58 -30.26
C GLN A 101 22.71 -2.11 -30.27
N HIS A 102 23.76 -2.71 -29.71
CA HIS A 102 23.96 -4.15 -29.68
C HIS A 102 24.16 -4.63 -28.25
N ILE A 103 23.81 -5.89 -28.02
CA ILE A 103 23.96 -6.57 -26.73
C ILE A 103 24.69 -7.89 -26.99
N SER A 104 25.74 -8.16 -26.23
CA SER A 104 26.52 -9.41 -26.33
C SER A 104 25.72 -10.62 -25.80
N GLN A 105 26.23 -11.80 -26.05
CA GLN A 105 25.85 -12.99 -25.28
C GLN A 105 26.17 -12.78 -23.80
N GLY A 106 25.38 -13.40 -22.92
CA GLY A 106 25.50 -13.25 -21.49
C GLY A 106 26.45 -14.27 -20.85
N VAL A 107 27.07 -13.84 -19.76
CA VAL A 107 27.79 -14.72 -18.82
C VAL A 107 26.97 -14.81 -17.55
N ILE A 108 26.77 -16.03 -17.08
CA ILE A 108 25.97 -16.31 -15.88
C ILE A 108 26.88 -16.49 -14.68
N LYS A 109 26.54 -15.79 -13.59
CA LYS A 109 27.09 -16.00 -12.24
C LYS A 109 25.92 -16.32 -11.30
N THR A 110 26.17 -17.14 -10.32
CA THR A 110 25.18 -17.47 -9.28
C THR A 110 25.68 -17.03 -7.92
N TYR A 111 24.77 -16.66 -7.07
CA TYR A 111 25.05 -16.39 -5.68
C TYR A 111 23.84 -16.72 -4.80
N THR A 112 24.12 -17.34 -3.67
CA THR A 112 23.14 -17.55 -2.59
C THR A 112 23.78 -17.08 -1.30
N ARG A 113 23.20 -16.07 -0.67
CA ARG A 113 23.63 -15.63 0.66
C ARG A 113 23.17 -16.66 1.69
N GLU A 114 24.11 -17.18 2.46
CA GLU A 114 23.77 -18.05 3.60
C GLU A 114 23.44 -17.21 4.84
N GLY A 115 22.59 -17.73 5.71
CA GLY A 115 22.23 -17.11 6.98
C GLY A 115 20.85 -17.55 7.48
N ALA A 116 20.37 -16.92 8.55
CA ALA A 116 19.04 -17.15 9.07
C ALA A 116 17.97 -16.62 8.11
N THR A 117 16.77 -17.16 8.20
CA THR A 117 15.59 -16.64 7.49
C THR A 117 15.09 -15.36 8.13
N SER A 118 14.71 -14.37 7.33
CA SER A 118 14.15 -13.11 7.83
C SER A 118 12.87 -13.35 8.63
N ILE A 119 12.70 -12.56 9.69
CA ILE A 119 11.51 -12.63 10.55
C ILE A 119 10.33 -12.00 9.79
N SER A 120 9.19 -12.67 9.80
CA SER A 120 7.93 -12.21 9.24
C SER A 120 6.92 -11.85 10.33
N GLY A 121 5.78 -11.25 9.92
CA GLY A 121 4.66 -10.98 10.80
C GLY A 121 4.95 -9.97 11.91
N VAL A 122 5.98 -9.12 11.78
CA VAL A 122 6.32 -8.13 12.80
C VAL A 122 5.22 -7.09 12.93
N GLN A 123 4.61 -7.04 14.10
CA GLN A 123 3.56 -6.09 14.45
C GLN A 123 3.87 -5.41 15.77
N MET A 124 3.48 -4.17 15.90
CA MET A 124 3.56 -3.42 17.15
C MET A 124 2.17 -2.97 17.55
N SER A 125 1.86 -3.04 18.83
CA SER A 125 0.60 -2.53 19.39
C SER A 125 0.87 -1.83 20.71
N GLN A 126 0.06 -0.82 20.99
CA GLN A 126 0.03 -0.16 22.29
C GLN A 126 -0.80 -1.01 23.26
N VAL A 127 -0.28 -1.11 24.47
CA VAL A 127 -0.98 -1.74 25.60
C VAL A 127 -1.27 -0.67 26.63
N ASP A 128 -2.55 -0.40 26.85
CA ASP A 128 -3.00 0.60 27.80
C ASP A 128 -2.83 0.09 29.23
N LYS A 129 -2.33 0.94 30.13
CA LYS A 129 -2.17 0.70 31.55
C LYS A 129 -2.94 1.75 32.35
N ALA A 130 -3.16 1.50 33.64
CA ALA A 130 -3.81 2.47 34.52
C ALA A 130 -3.13 3.86 34.49
N ASN A 131 -1.81 3.89 34.33
CA ASN A 131 -1.01 5.12 34.27
C ASN A 131 0.04 5.03 33.15
N GLY A 132 -0.39 5.14 31.89
CA GLY A 132 0.53 5.15 30.75
C GLY A 132 0.35 3.97 29.81
N TYR A 133 1.41 3.63 29.10
CA TYR A 133 1.38 2.65 28.03
C TYR A 133 2.61 1.78 28.02
N ASP A 134 2.46 0.55 27.54
CA ASP A 134 3.56 -0.28 27.06
C ASP A 134 3.42 -0.44 25.54
N ALA A 135 4.51 -0.80 24.83
CA ALA A 135 4.43 -1.22 23.44
C ALA A 135 4.75 -2.71 23.35
N LEU A 136 3.81 -3.49 22.86
CA LEU A 136 3.97 -4.91 22.58
C LEU A 136 4.42 -5.09 21.14
N VAL A 137 5.53 -5.79 20.96
CA VAL A 137 6.04 -6.23 19.66
C VAL A 137 5.81 -7.73 19.55
N VAL A 138 5.19 -8.18 18.48
CA VAL A 138 5.00 -9.61 18.20
C VAL A 138 5.50 -9.93 16.80
N TRP A 139 5.92 -11.17 16.58
CA TRP A 139 6.39 -11.64 15.27
C TRP A 139 6.22 -13.15 15.14
N ASP A 140 6.25 -13.63 13.90
CA ASP A 140 6.21 -15.05 13.63
C ASP A 140 7.46 -15.75 14.17
N LYS A 141 7.30 -17.00 14.60
CA LYS A 141 8.41 -17.80 15.08
C LYS A 141 9.49 -17.92 13.99
N ALA A 142 10.70 -17.51 14.30
CA ALA A 142 11.85 -17.69 13.41
C ALA A 142 12.11 -19.19 13.16
N VAL A 143 12.23 -19.58 11.88
CA VAL A 143 12.27 -20.99 11.47
C VAL A 143 13.61 -21.65 11.84
N ASP A 144 14.72 -20.94 11.66
CA ASP A 144 16.08 -21.46 11.73
C ASP A 144 17.04 -20.56 12.55
N ALA A 145 16.49 -19.63 13.34
CA ALA A 145 17.31 -18.74 14.16
C ALA A 145 17.74 -19.39 15.48
N SER A 146 18.99 -19.23 15.83
CA SER A 146 19.50 -19.52 17.16
C SER A 146 19.28 -18.37 18.14
N SER A 147 19.30 -17.13 17.62
CA SER A 147 19.00 -15.91 18.35
C SER A 147 18.39 -14.84 17.48
N ILE A 148 17.79 -13.83 18.12
CA ILE A 148 17.20 -12.65 17.48
C ILE A 148 17.86 -11.42 18.10
N LYS A 149 18.50 -10.60 17.28
CA LYS A 149 18.91 -9.25 17.68
C LYS A 149 17.68 -8.37 17.60
N PHE A 150 17.31 -7.81 18.75
CA PHE A 150 16.20 -6.89 18.91
C PHE A 150 16.77 -5.51 19.22
N THR A 151 16.39 -4.51 18.43
CA THR A 151 16.69 -3.11 18.69
C THR A 151 15.39 -2.33 18.66
N ALA A 152 15.11 -1.54 19.68
CA ALA A 152 13.99 -0.62 19.71
C ALA A 152 14.48 0.79 20.07
N THR A 153 14.05 1.82 19.35
CA THR A 153 14.43 3.20 19.61
C THR A 153 13.29 4.18 19.36
N ASN A 154 13.22 5.25 20.16
CA ASN A 154 12.37 6.41 19.92
C ASN A 154 13.19 7.67 19.61
N GLY A 155 14.47 7.51 19.22
CA GLY A 155 15.39 8.61 18.94
C GLY A 155 16.03 9.25 20.21
N LYS A 156 15.44 9.02 21.39
CA LYS A 156 15.96 9.51 22.69
C LYS A 156 16.52 8.35 23.52
N GLN A 157 15.92 7.21 23.42
CA GLN A 157 16.28 5.97 24.13
C GLN A 157 16.44 4.83 23.11
N THR A 158 17.38 3.93 23.39
CA THR A 158 17.59 2.73 22.57
C THR A 158 17.71 1.52 23.47
N ILE A 159 16.97 0.47 23.15
CA ILE A 159 16.99 -0.84 23.78
C ILE A 159 17.66 -1.81 22.80
N ASN A 160 18.66 -2.54 23.24
CA ASN A 160 19.31 -3.58 22.46
C ASN A 160 19.33 -4.87 23.26
N GLU A 161 18.70 -5.90 22.70
CA GLU A 161 18.61 -7.22 23.34
C GLU A 161 19.02 -8.32 22.34
N THR A 162 19.52 -9.41 22.92
CA THR A 162 19.71 -10.65 22.18
C THR A 162 18.75 -11.70 22.76
N LEU A 163 17.71 -11.98 22.04
CA LEU A 163 16.63 -12.89 22.42
C LEU A 163 16.93 -14.31 21.91
N SER A 164 16.32 -15.31 22.54
CA SER A 164 16.30 -16.66 21.99
C SER A 164 15.63 -16.70 20.62
N GLY A 165 16.09 -17.55 19.70
CA GLY A 165 15.46 -17.78 18.41
C GLY A 165 14.00 -18.26 18.49
N SER A 166 13.58 -18.79 19.65
CA SER A 166 12.21 -19.23 19.90
C SER A 166 11.27 -18.11 20.41
N THR A 167 11.81 -16.92 20.71
CA THR A 167 11.02 -15.78 21.20
C THR A 167 10.16 -15.24 20.08
N THR A 168 8.90 -14.89 20.40
CA THR A 168 7.91 -14.36 19.44
C THR A 168 7.31 -13.03 19.87
N SER A 169 7.75 -12.47 21.00
CA SER A 169 7.25 -11.18 21.48
C SER A 169 8.28 -10.49 22.40
N TYR A 170 8.14 -9.18 22.50
CA TYR A 170 8.87 -8.34 23.44
C TYR A 170 7.99 -7.16 23.86
N THR A 171 7.99 -6.81 25.14
CA THR A 171 7.28 -5.64 25.64
C THR A 171 8.27 -4.53 25.97
N ILE A 172 8.06 -3.35 25.36
CA ILE A 172 8.78 -2.12 25.70
C ILE A 172 7.96 -1.42 26.79
N PRO A 173 8.42 -1.38 28.03
CA PRO A 173 7.63 -0.85 29.13
C PRO A 173 7.66 0.68 29.16
N ASP A 174 6.61 1.26 29.77
CA ASP A 174 6.50 2.67 30.16
C ASP A 174 6.79 3.69 29.04
N VAL A 175 6.34 3.35 27.81
CA VAL A 175 6.45 4.24 26.64
C VAL A 175 5.59 5.50 26.83
N LYS A 176 6.04 6.62 26.27
CA LYS A 176 5.39 7.93 26.49
C LYS A 176 4.54 8.35 25.31
N THR A 177 3.40 8.99 25.59
CA THR A 177 2.56 9.64 24.59
C THR A 177 3.39 10.57 23.70
N GLY A 178 3.20 10.46 22.39
CA GLY A 178 3.89 11.26 21.39
C GLY A 178 5.24 10.69 20.93
N ASP A 179 5.78 9.67 21.62
CA ASP A 179 6.97 8.98 21.12
C ASP A 179 6.60 8.07 19.95
N THR A 180 7.47 8.03 18.95
CA THR A 180 7.42 7.02 17.89
C THR A 180 8.54 6.02 18.11
N TRP A 181 8.20 4.77 18.35
CA TRP A 181 9.15 3.68 18.52
C TRP A 181 9.35 2.95 17.20
N GLU A 182 10.58 2.82 16.79
CA GLU A 182 11.00 1.94 15.68
C GLU A 182 11.64 0.69 16.27
N VAL A 183 11.26 -0.47 15.75
CA VAL A 183 11.83 -1.77 16.12
C VAL A 183 12.50 -2.39 14.91
N VAL A 184 13.68 -2.96 15.14
CA VAL A 184 14.46 -3.69 14.15
C VAL A 184 14.74 -5.08 14.69
N LEU A 185 14.33 -6.11 13.97
CA LEU A 185 14.55 -7.51 14.29
C LEU A 185 15.47 -8.15 13.25
N THR A 186 16.51 -8.83 13.73
CA THR A 186 17.46 -9.55 12.86
C THR A 186 17.67 -10.96 13.39
N ALA A 187 17.21 -11.96 12.66
CA ALA A 187 17.47 -13.36 12.97
C ALA A 187 18.94 -13.72 12.71
N VAL A 188 19.50 -14.56 13.56
CA VAL A 188 20.90 -15.00 13.50
C VAL A 188 20.97 -16.50 13.67
N ASN A 189 21.79 -17.18 12.87
CA ASN A 189 22.19 -18.58 13.05
C ASN A 189 23.70 -18.73 12.86
N ASP A 190 24.19 -19.96 12.85
CA ASP A 190 25.61 -20.30 12.67
C ASP A 190 26.18 -19.95 11.29
N LYS A 191 25.30 -19.79 10.29
CA LYS A 191 25.68 -19.42 8.90
C LYS A 191 25.69 -17.91 8.66
N GLY A 192 24.99 -17.13 9.49
CA GLY A 192 24.95 -15.67 9.34
C GLY A 192 23.66 -15.02 9.78
N THR A 193 23.53 -13.76 9.44
CA THR A 193 22.39 -12.91 9.77
C THR A 193 21.41 -12.78 8.60
N ALA A 194 20.12 -12.78 8.92
CA ALA A 194 19.06 -12.43 7.97
C ALA A 194 19.04 -10.93 7.64
N LEU A 195 18.28 -10.54 6.62
CA LEU A 195 17.85 -9.16 6.47
C LEU A 195 17.02 -8.75 7.67
N SER A 196 17.26 -7.54 8.16
CA SER A 196 16.50 -6.97 9.27
C SER A 196 15.08 -6.62 8.83
N THR A 197 14.10 -6.95 9.66
CA THR A 197 12.72 -6.52 9.51
C THR A 197 12.45 -5.37 10.45
N ARG A 198 11.69 -4.37 9.99
CA ARG A 198 11.38 -3.15 10.74
C ARG A 198 9.88 -2.98 10.92
N SER A 199 9.51 -2.37 12.04
CA SER A 199 8.15 -1.91 12.31
C SER A 199 8.21 -0.65 13.18
N SER A 200 7.17 0.17 13.16
CA SER A 200 7.11 1.36 14.00
C SER A 200 5.73 1.54 14.61
N LEU A 201 5.68 2.20 15.76
CA LEU A 201 4.45 2.51 16.49
C LEU A 201 4.57 3.89 17.13
N ARG A 202 3.61 4.76 16.87
CA ARG A 202 3.45 6.00 17.61
C ARG A 202 2.56 5.75 18.82
N ILE A 203 3.05 6.17 20.00
CA ILE A 203 2.33 6.05 21.27
C ILE A 203 1.39 7.22 21.45
N GLY A 204 0.14 6.95 21.81
CA GLY A 204 -0.84 8.01 22.06
C GLY A 204 -2.25 7.47 22.25
N LYS A 205 -3.21 8.41 22.25
CA LYS A 205 -4.61 8.07 22.37
C LYS A 205 -5.07 7.24 21.18
N THR A 206 -5.77 6.13 21.43
CA THR A 206 -6.28 5.20 20.41
C THR A 206 -7.78 5.36 20.17
N ALA A 207 -8.43 6.32 20.83
CA ALA A 207 -9.85 6.58 20.66
C ALA A 207 -10.20 6.97 19.22
N ILE A 208 -11.34 6.47 18.75
CA ILE A 208 -11.90 6.77 17.43
C ILE A 208 -13.08 7.71 17.62
N GLY A 209 -13.11 8.81 16.85
CA GLY A 209 -14.26 9.70 16.74
C GLY A 209 -14.95 9.51 15.39
N PHE A 210 -16.25 9.27 15.40
CA PHE A 210 -17.08 9.25 14.18
C PHE A 210 -17.67 10.65 13.97
N LEU A 211 -17.23 11.32 12.93
CA LEU A 211 -17.70 12.65 12.56
C LEU A 211 -19.07 12.57 11.90
N SER A 212 -19.99 13.44 12.29
CA SER A 212 -21.32 13.51 11.70
C SER A 212 -21.84 14.94 11.63
N VAL A 213 -22.67 15.20 10.63
CA VAL A 213 -23.46 16.44 10.51
C VAL A 213 -24.70 16.41 11.40
N TYR A 214 -25.08 15.25 11.91
CA TYR A 214 -26.20 15.08 12.84
C TYR A 214 -25.75 15.31 14.28
N ALA A 215 -26.65 15.81 15.12
CA ALA A 215 -26.33 16.17 16.51
C ALA A 215 -26.20 14.92 17.41
N THR A 216 -26.91 13.85 17.11
CA THR A 216 -26.89 12.61 17.90
C THR A 216 -26.93 11.36 17.01
N PRO A 217 -26.48 10.19 17.53
CA PRO A 217 -26.60 8.91 16.82
C PRO A 217 -28.03 8.58 16.45
N GLU A 218 -28.99 8.86 17.32
CA GLU A 218 -30.42 8.58 17.08
C GLU A 218 -30.94 9.43 15.92
N GLU A 219 -30.51 10.69 15.84
CA GLU A 219 -30.85 11.59 14.74
C GLU A 219 -30.27 11.09 13.41
N LEU A 220 -28.99 10.66 13.41
CA LEU A 220 -28.37 10.06 12.24
C LEU A 220 -29.16 8.81 11.78
N VAL A 221 -29.45 7.87 12.67
CA VAL A 221 -30.20 6.65 12.34
C VAL A 221 -31.60 6.95 11.82
N ALA A 222 -32.27 7.97 12.38
CA ALA A 222 -33.62 8.32 11.98
C ALA A 222 -33.68 9.07 10.63
N ASN A 223 -32.78 10.02 10.40
CA ASN A 223 -32.87 11.00 9.32
C ASN A 223 -31.71 10.99 8.35
N GLY A 224 -30.60 10.31 8.68
CA GLY A 224 -29.41 10.24 7.85
C GLY A 224 -29.54 9.15 6.77
N ASP A 225 -28.55 9.14 5.93
CA ASP A 225 -28.32 8.10 4.93
C ASP A 225 -28.10 6.72 5.58
N ASP A 226 -28.42 5.63 4.90
CA ASP A 226 -28.29 4.30 5.49
C ASP A 226 -26.82 3.83 5.56
N ASP A 227 -25.96 4.27 4.65
CA ASP A 227 -24.52 4.02 4.74
C ASP A 227 -23.89 4.69 5.96
N GLU A 228 -24.19 5.98 6.18
CA GLU A 228 -23.71 6.71 7.35
C GLU A 228 -24.23 6.10 8.66
N ALA A 229 -25.52 5.73 8.70
CA ALA A 229 -26.12 5.11 9.86
C ALA A 229 -25.52 3.72 10.15
N SER A 230 -25.35 2.88 9.12
CA SER A 230 -24.77 1.54 9.25
C SER A 230 -23.29 1.61 9.66
N ALA A 231 -22.54 2.55 9.10
CA ALA A 231 -21.13 2.76 9.48
C ALA A 231 -20.98 3.12 10.97
N TRP A 232 -21.85 4.01 11.48
CA TRP A 232 -21.83 4.34 12.90
C TRP A 232 -22.21 3.14 13.78
N LEU A 233 -23.30 2.44 13.45
CA LEU A 233 -23.76 1.29 14.22
C LEU A 233 -22.71 0.19 14.26
N TRP A 234 -22.08 -0.12 13.13
CA TRP A 234 -20.99 -1.08 13.04
C TRP A 234 -19.77 -0.63 13.85
N LEU A 235 -19.41 0.65 13.74
CA LEU A 235 -18.27 1.19 14.45
C LEU A 235 -18.46 1.08 15.96
N HIS A 236 -19.63 1.47 16.46
CA HIS A 236 -19.95 1.45 17.89
C HIS A 236 -20.02 0.00 18.44
N GLU A 237 -20.49 -0.96 17.65
CA GLU A 237 -20.46 -2.37 18.01
C GLU A 237 -19.03 -2.93 18.01
N THR A 238 -18.24 -2.62 17.00
CA THR A 238 -16.86 -3.13 16.83
C THR A 238 -15.89 -2.46 17.82
N TYR A 239 -16.10 -1.19 18.11
CA TYR A 239 -15.30 -0.36 19.01
C TYR A 239 -16.18 0.36 20.03
N PRO A 240 -16.56 -0.30 21.14
CA PRO A 240 -17.49 0.27 22.11
C PRO A 240 -17.02 1.58 22.76
N THR A 241 -15.72 1.91 22.65
CA THR A 241 -15.15 3.17 23.13
C THR A 241 -15.12 4.27 22.07
N ALA A 242 -15.53 3.97 20.85
CA ALA A 242 -15.68 4.99 19.80
C ALA A 242 -16.74 6.00 20.20
N GLN A 243 -16.51 7.26 19.89
CA GLN A 243 -17.41 8.35 20.24
C GLN A 243 -18.04 8.94 18.98
N PHE A 244 -19.32 9.28 19.09
CA PHE A 244 -20.00 10.08 18.09
C PHE A 244 -19.63 11.55 18.29
N VAL A 245 -19.18 12.22 17.23
CA VAL A 245 -18.63 13.59 17.29
C VAL A 245 -19.35 14.46 16.25
N PRO A 246 -20.43 15.14 16.66
CA PRO A 246 -21.08 16.12 15.79
C PRO A 246 -20.11 17.23 15.39
N PHE A 247 -20.09 17.64 14.13
CA PHE A 247 -19.27 18.77 13.69
C PHE A 247 -19.60 20.05 14.47
N THR A 248 -20.87 20.26 14.81
CA THR A 248 -21.34 21.38 15.66
C THR A 248 -20.71 21.43 17.06
N SER A 249 -20.23 20.28 17.56
CA SER A 249 -19.57 20.18 18.86
C SER A 249 -18.10 20.62 18.85
N ILE A 250 -17.49 20.67 17.65
CA ILE A 250 -16.06 20.95 17.49
C ILE A 250 -15.81 22.45 17.55
N THR A 251 -15.89 22.99 18.73
CA THR A 251 -15.69 24.44 19.03
C THR A 251 -14.28 24.76 19.50
N GLY A 252 -13.45 23.76 19.75
CA GLY A 252 -12.07 23.92 20.19
C GLY A 252 -11.28 22.59 20.09
N ALA A 253 -9.97 22.71 20.14
CA ALA A 253 -9.07 21.58 20.00
C ALA A 253 -9.29 20.47 21.05
N ASN A 254 -9.73 20.85 22.26
CA ASN A 254 -10.00 19.94 23.36
C ASN A 254 -11.10 18.89 23.05
N VAL A 255 -11.99 19.19 22.11
CA VAL A 255 -13.07 18.27 21.72
C VAL A 255 -12.50 17.08 20.96
N ILE A 256 -11.57 17.31 20.06
CA ILE A 256 -10.99 16.26 19.18
C ILE A 256 -9.62 15.77 19.65
N GLU A 257 -8.98 16.45 20.58
CA GLU A 257 -7.71 16.01 21.18
C GLU A 257 -7.73 14.58 21.73
N PRO A 258 -8.84 14.04 22.30
CA PRO A 258 -8.90 12.65 22.75
C PRO A 258 -8.73 11.60 21.65
N TYR A 259 -9.01 11.94 20.40
CA TYR A 259 -9.05 10.98 19.32
C TYR A 259 -7.69 10.82 18.65
N ARG A 260 -7.39 9.60 18.26
CA ARG A 260 -6.26 9.27 17.39
C ARG A 260 -6.69 9.23 15.94
N VAL A 261 -7.91 8.74 15.70
CA VAL A 261 -8.50 8.63 14.37
C VAL A 261 -9.86 9.31 14.36
N LEU A 262 -10.09 10.15 13.37
CA LEU A 262 -11.42 10.66 13.04
C LEU A 262 -11.89 9.95 11.78
N PHE A 263 -13.07 9.35 11.85
CA PHE A 263 -13.72 8.68 10.73
C PHE A 263 -14.91 9.50 10.28
N TRP A 264 -14.94 9.89 9.02
CA TRP A 264 -16.08 10.53 8.39
C TRP A 264 -16.49 9.75 7.14
N LEU A 265 -17.71 9.26 7.13
CA LEU A 265 -18.42 8.78 5.96
C LEU A 265 -19.44 9.81 5.57
N ARG A 266 -19.54 10.11 4.31
CA ARG A 266 -20.57 10.99 3.74
C ARG A 266 -21.09 10.31 2.50
N ASP A 267 -22.35 10.03 2.47
CA ASP A 267 -23.03 9.58 1.28
C ASP A 267 -24.08 10.58 0.83
N LEU A 268 -24.18 10.79 -0.47
CA LEU A 268 -25.01 11.82 -1.08
C LEU A 268 -25.78 11.24 -2.26
N GLU A 269 -27.03 10.89 -2.02
CA GLU A 269 -27.90 10.42 -3.07
C GLU A 269 -28.48 11.57 -3.92
N GLY A 270 -28.51 11.38 -5.23
CA GLY A 270 -29.25 12.25 -6.16
C GLY A 270 -28.81 13.70 -6.17
N VAL A 271 -27.62 14.01 -5.69
CA VAL A 271 -27.08 15.37 -5.62
C VAL A 271 -26.39 15.79 -6.92
N SER A 272 -26.25 17.09 -7.11
CA SER A 272 -25.48 17.62 -8.23
C SER A 272 -23.99 17.56 -7.98
N GLU A 273 -23.20 17.62 -9.06
CA GLU A 273 -21.74 17.73 -8.97
C GLU A 273 -21.28 18.84 -8.03
N ASN A 274 -21.93 20.00 -8.05
CA ASN A 274 -21.57 21.13 -7.17
C ASN A 274 -21.77 20.80 -5.70
N ASP A 275 -22.79 20.01 -5.38
CA ASP A 275 -23.09 19.63 -3.99
C ASP A 275 -22.05 18.65 -3.43
N VAL A 276 -21.50 17.76 -4.27
CA VAL A 276 -20.41 16.85 -3.87
C VAL A 276 -19.18 17.62 -3.39
N TRP A 277 -18.83 18.70 -4.10
CA TRP A 277 -17.66 19.52 -3.76
C TRP A 277 -17.86 20.49 -2.62
N SER A 278 -19.08 20.79 -2.26
CA SER A 278 -19.42 21.66 -1.13
C SER A 278 -19.43 20.86 0.17
N ILE A 279 -19.21 21.55 1.27
CA ILE A 279 -19.38 20.99 2.62
C ILE A 279 -20.39 21.82 3.39
N PRO A 280 -21.16 21.22 4.34
CA PRO A 280 -22.07 21.95 5.20
C PRO A 280 -21.36 23.03 6.03
N ALA A 281 -22.10 24.08 6.39
CA ALA A 281 -21.55 25.21 7.14
C ALA A 281 -20.90 24.80 8.47
N ASP A 282 -21.47 23.82 9.18
CA ASP A 282 -20.93 23.30 10.43
C ASP A 282 -19.61 22.57 10.24
N VAL A 283 -19.49 21.83 9.12
CA VAL A 283 -18.23 21.17 8.71
C VAL A 283 -17.18 22.24 8.38
N GLU A 284 -17.57 23.27 7.63
CA GLU A 284 -16.68 24.39 7.29
C GLU A 284 -16.17 25.10 8.56
N ALA A 285 -17.05 25.37 9.53
CA ALA A 285 -16.71 25.99 10.81
C ALA A 285 -15.72 25.15 11.63
N ALA A 286 -15.84 23.82 11.63
CA ALA A 286 -14.96 22.90 12.35
C ALA A 286 -13.61 22.66 11.63
N THR A 287 -13.55 22.91 10.32
CA THR A 287 -12.39 22.58 9.48
C THR A 287 -11.06 23.15 9.96
N PRO A 288 -10.95 24.42 10.41
CA PRO A 288 -9.69 24.95 10.92
C PRO A 288 -9.14 24.17 12.13
N ILE A 289 -10.02 23.75 13.03
CA ILE A 289 -9.64 22.97 14.23
C ILE A 289 -9.19 21.57 13.84
N ILE A 290 -9.94 20.90 12.97
CA ILE A 290 -9.60 19.56 12.47
C ILE A 290 -8.30 19.60 11.67
N ARG A 291 -8.08 20.62 10.84
CA ARG A 291 -6.84 20.82 10.09
C ARG A 291 -5.61 20.90 11.01
N GLU A 292 -5.67 21.69 12.06
CA GLU A 292 -4.56 21.81 13.00
C GLU A 292 -4.31 20.50 13.77
N TRP A 293 -5.37 19.79 14.17
CA TRP A 293 -5.26 18.48 14.79
C TRP A 293 -4.61 17.46 13.82
N TYR A 294 -4.98 17.48 12.52
CA TYR A 294 -4.39 16.64 11.50
C TYR A 294 -2.92 17.00 11.25
N LYS A 295 -2.56 18.29 11.21
CA LYS A 295 -1.17 18.75 11.13
C LYS A 295 -0.33 18.25 12.31
N GLN A 296 -0.90 18.15 13.49
CA GLN A 296 -0.22 17.69 14.70
C GLN A 296 -0.14 16.14 14.80
N GLY A 297 -0.58 15.42 13.79
CA GLY A 297 -0.44 13.98 13.70
C GLY A 297 -1.70 13.18 13.99
N GLY A 298 -2.86 13.82 14.10
CA GLY A 298 -4.15 13.12 14.05
C GLY A 298 -4.34 12.43 12.71
N SER A 299 -4.98 11.27 12.66
CA SER A 299 -5.21 10.52 11.43
C SER A 299 -6.68 10.49 11.06
N MET A 300 -7.00 10.47 9.77
CA MET A 300 -8.39 10.49 9.31
C MET A 300 -8.68 9.37 8.32
N LEU A 301 -9.85 8.76 8.46
CA LEU A 301 -10.48 7.92 7.46
C LEU A 301 -11.63 8.71 6.82
N LEU A 302 -11.53 8.95 5.52
CA LEU A 302 -12.58 9.58 4.73
C LEU A 302 -13.15 8.54 3.77
N TRP A 303 -14.47 8.38 3.78
CA TRP A 303 -15.15 7.33 3.04
C TRP A 303 -16.22 7.90 2.13
N SER A 304 -16.39 7.34 0.94
CA SER A 304 -17.34 7.79 -0.07
C SER A 304 -17.12 9.28 -0.41
N HIS A 305 -18.15 10.09 -0.47
CA HIS A 305 -18.08 11.52 -0.79
C HIS A 305 -17.35 12.37 0.27
N ALA A 306 -17.08 11.83 1.47
CA ALA A 306 -16.23 12.52 2.43
C ALA A 306 -14.79 12.71 1.94
N THR A 307 -14.34 11.99 0.91
CA THR A 307 -12.98 12.10 0.36
C THR A 307 -12.67 13.50 -0.19
N VAL A 308 -13.67 14.29 -0.60
CA VAL A 308 -13.51 15.71 -0.98
C VAL A 308 -12.97 16.57 0.16
N TYR A 309 -13.13 16.12 1.39
CA TYR A 309 -12.66 16.87 2.57
C TYR A 309 -11.14 17.02 2.62
N ALA A 310 -10.40 16.14 1.93
CA ALA A 310 -8.96 16.29 1.76
C ALA A 310 -8.59 17.64 1.13
N GLY A 311 -9.41 18.13 0.19
CA GLY A 311 -9.29 19.47 -0.40
C GLY A 311 -9.63 20.59 0.57
N HIS A 312 -10.72 20.46 1.32
CA HIS A 312 -11.13 21.45 2.32
C HIS A 312 -10.15 21.54 3.48
N LEU A 313 -9.51 20.45 3.85
CA LEU A 313 -8.40 20.44 4.82
C LEU A 313 -7.13 21.11 4.26
N GLY A 314 -7.05 21.34 2.95
CA GLY A 314 -5.86 21.86 2.30
C GLY A 314 -4.73 20.84 2.17
N ARG A 315 -5.03 19.54 2.31
CA ARG A 315 -4.04 18.48 2.09
C ARG A 315 -3.71 18.30 0.62
N ILE A 316 -4.71 18.51 -0.22
CA ILE A 316 -4.62 18.63 -1.66
C ILE A 316 -5.32 19.94 -2.02
N ASN A 317 -4.90 20.57 -3.11
CA ASN A 317 -5.61 21.75 -3.60
C ASN A 317 -7.01 21.36 -4.09
N LEU A 318 -8.05 21.99 -3.56
CA LEU A 318 -9.44 21.67 -3.90
C LEU A 318 -9.75 21.93 -5.39
N ASP A 319 -9.19 22.98 -5.99
CA ASP A 319 -9.41 23.26 -7.41
C ASP A 319 -8.74 22.24 -8.30
N ASP A 320 -7.60 21.66 -7.87
CA ASP A 320 -6.97 20.56 -8.58
C ASP A 320 -7.82 19.28 -8.51
N MET A 321 -8.44 19.00 -7.36
CA MET A 321 -9.38 17.88 -7.21
C MET A 321 -10.61 18.05 -8.11
N LYS A 322 -11.09 19.27 -8.26
CA LYS A 322 -12.22 19.63 -9.16
C LYS A 322 -11.83 19.70 -10.63
N GLY A 323 -10.55 19.52 -10.97
CA GLY A 323 -10.02 19.71 -12.32
C GLY A 323 -10.79 18.93 -13.40
N ASN A 324 -10.38 19.08 -14.64
CA ASN A 324 -11.17 18.66 -15.81
C ASN A 324 -11.30 17.14 -16.00
N ASP A 325 -10.73 16.33 -15.12
CA ASP A 325 -10.64 14.89 -15.32
C ASP A 325 -10.83 14.15 -13.99
N HIS A 326 -12.00 14.33 -13.41
CA HIS A 326 -12.48 13.59 -12.25
C HIS A 326 -13.79 12.91 -12.60
N ALA A 327 -14.09 11.80 -11.94
CA ALA A 327 -15.40 11.19 -11.96
C ALA A 327 -15.91 11.01 -10.53
N PHE A 328 -17.17 11.20 -10.37
CA PHE A 328 -17.92 10.73 -9.23
C PHE A 328 -19.19 10.06 -9.74
N GLY A 329 -19.61 9.02 -9.04
CA GLY A 329 -20.87 8.38 -9.32
C GLY A 329 -21.94 8.92 -8.37
N PHE A 330 -23.13 9.00 -8.86
CA PHE A 330 -24.33 9.28 -8.08
C PHE A 330 -25.54 8.66 -8.76
N GLY A 331 -26.57 8.39 -7.98
CA GLY A 331 -27.78 7.76 -8.46
C GLY A 331 -27.71 6.23 -8.43
N VAL A 332 -28.84 5.61 -8.67
CA VAL A 332 -28.99 4.16 -8.59
C VAL A 332 -28.19 3.47 -9.68
N GLY A 333 -27.29 2.62 -9.27
CA GLY A 333 -26.46 1.83 -10.18
C GLY A 333 -26.32 0.39 -9.73
N GLY A 334 -25.84 -0.49 -10.64
CA GLY A 334 -25.41 -1.84 -10.30
C GLY A 334 -26.45 -2.71 -9.65
N ILE A 335 -27.68 -2.66 -10.13
CA ILE A 335 -28.79 -3.49 -9.61
C ILE A 335 -28.54 -4.95 -9.99
N ASN A 336 -28.89 -5.87 -9.09
CA ASN A 336 -28.91 -7.32 -9.29
C ASN A 336 -27.54 -7.99 -9.25
N GLU A 337 -27.13 -8.60 -10.37
CA GLU A 337 -26.01 -9.55 -10.41
C GLU A 337 -24.65 -8.88 -10.62
N ASP A 338 -24.58 -7.57 -10.67
CA ASP A 338 -23.31 -6.87 -10.83
C ASP A 338 -22.35 -7.11 -9.68
N VAL A 339 -21.11 -7.35 -10.01
CA VAL A 339 -20.01 -7.47 -9.05
C VAL A 339 -19.02 -6.35 -9.28
N TRP A 340 -18.86 -5.49 -8.29
CA TRP A 340 -17.91 -4.39 -8.38
C TRP A 340 -16.64 -4.73 -7.61
N LYS A 341 -15.53 -4.50 -8.27
CA LYS A 341 -14.22 -4.88 -7.78
C LYS A 341 -13.29 -3.66 -7.75
N MET A 342 -12.38 -3.69 -6.79
CA MET A 342 -11.27 -2.75 -6.70
C MET A 342 -10.01 -3.42 -7.21
N ALA A 343 -9.30 -2.77 -8.12
CA ALA A 343 -7.97 -3.18 -8.52
C ALA A 343 -6.95 -2.68 -7.49
N VAL A 344 -6.14 -3.59 -6.97
CA VAL A 344 -5.08 -3.30 -5.99
C VAL A 344 -3.67 -3.46 -6.59
N GLU A 345 -3.57 -3.88 -7.84
CA GLU A 345 -2.37 -3.84 -8.65
C GLU A 345 -2.59 -2.88 -9.81
N LEU A 346 -1.79 -1.82 -9.87
CA LEU A 346 -1.93 -0.71 -10.80
C LEU A 346 -0.86 -0.76 -11.89
N ASN A 347 -1.18 -0.32 -13.10
CA ASN A 347 -0.31 -0.28 -14.29
C ASN A 347 0.34 -1.62 -14.64
N PRO A 348 -0.44 -2.68 -14.84
CA PRO A 348 0.10 -4.02 -15.03
C PRO A 348 0.99 -4.19 -16.26
N ASP A 349 0.78 -3.43 -17.33
CA ASP A 349 1.56 -3.49 -18.58
C ASP A 349 2.79 -2.58 -18.60
N HIS A 350 2.96 -1.75 -17.57
CA HIS A 350 4.09 -0.84 -17.51
C HIS A 350 5.27 -1.46 -16.78
N LYS A 351 6.49 -1.05 -17.15
CA LYS A 351 7.70 -1.32 -16.34
C LYS A 351 7.55 -0.87 -14.89
N PHE A 352 6.54 -0.08 -14.64
CA PHE A 352 6.19 0.57 -13.40
C PHE A 352 4.87 0.01 -12.84
N LYS A 353 4.84 -1.26 -12.60
CA LYS A 353 3.74 -1.95 -11.95
C LYS A 353 3.77 -1.73 -10.44
N LYS A 354 2.63 -1.42 -9.84
CA LYS A 354 2.46 -1.23 -8.39
C LYS A 354 1.45 -2.23 -7.83
N ASP A 355 1.95 -3.19 -7.11
CA ASP A 355 1.15 -4.19 -6.40
C ASP A 355 1.01 -3.78 -4.93
N HIS A 356 -0.19 -3.35 -4.56
CA HIS A 356 -0.54 -2.96 -3.20
C HIS A 356 -1.31 -4.05 -2.43
N SER A 357 -1.47 -5.26 -2.99
CA SER A 357 -2.23 -6.34 -2.37
C SER A 357 -1.72 -6.76 -0.98
N SER A 358 -0.46 -6.45 -0.66
CA SER A 358 0.13 -6.68 0.66
C SER A 358 -0.02 -5.50 1.64
N HIS A 359 -0.66 -4.40 1.22
CA HIS A 359 -0.89 -3.27 2.11
C HIS A 359 -1.76 -3.68 3.31
N PRO A 360 -1.48 -3.18 4.53
CA PRO A 360 -2.20 -3.60 5.74
C PRO A 360 -3.72 -3.47 5.65
N ILE A 361 -4.25 -2.48 4.89
CA ILE A 361 -5.69 -2.31 4.72
C ILE A 361 -6.37 -3.48 3.99
N TYR A 362 -5.64 -4.25 3.20
CA TYR A 362 -6.16 -5.40 2.46
C TYR A 362 -5.94 -6.74 3.16
N LYS A 363 -5.43 -6.72 4.39
CA LYS A 363 -5.18 -7.94 5.17
C LYS A 363 -6.46 -8.75 5.38
N GLY A 364 -6.40 -10.03 5.02
CA GLY A 364 -7.53 -10.97 5.20
C GLY A 364 -8.63 -10.87 4.14
N LEU A 365 -8.50 -9.97 3.16
CA LEU A 365 -9.38 -9.91 2.00
C LEU A 365 -8.92 -10.91 0.94
N GLU A 366 -9.87 -11.54 0.25
CA GLU A 366 -9.56 -12.45 -0.86
C GLU A 366 -9.16 -11.64 -2.10
N VAL A 367 -7.96 -11.89 -2.58
CA VAL A 367 -7.40 -11.24 -3.76
C VAL A 367 -7.48 -12.19 -4.95
N GLU A 368 -8.33 -11.87 -5.92
CA GLU A 368 -8.39 -12.55 -7.20
C GLU A 368 -7.25 -12.05 -8.10
N THR A 369 -6.43 -12.97 -8.60
CA THR A 369 -5.39 -12.63 -9.59
C THR A 369 -5.90 -12.96 -10.97
N THR A 370 -6.05 -11.94 -11.82
CA THR A 370 -6.42 -12.08 -13.23
C THR A 370 -5.17 -12.04 -14.14
N ALA A 371 -5.37 -12.13 -15.45
CA ALA A 371 -4.28 -11.95 -16.42
C ALA A 371 -3.69 -10.53 -16.36
N ASP A 372 -4.51 -9.54 -16.02
CA ASP A 372 -4.18 -8.12 -16.14
C ASP A 372 -3.86 -7.46 -14.79
N THR A 373 -4.52 -7.87 -13.70
CA THR A 373 -4.41 -7.19 -12.41
C THR A 373 -4.85 -8.09 -11.24
N LYS A 374 -4.74 -7.56 -10.02
CA LYS A 374 -5.29 -8.15 -8.79
C LYS A 374 -6.50 -7.37 -8.33
N LEU A 375 -7.58 -8.08 -8.05
CA LEU A 375 -8.91 -7.54 -7.75
C LEU A 375 -9.41 -8.01 -6.38
N ILE A 376 -10.18 -7.15 -5.71
CA ILE A 376 -10.94 -7.47 -4.51
C ILE A 376 -12.40 -7.08 -4.77
N ALA A 377 -13.34 -8.00 -4.53
CA ALA A 377 -14.76 -7.74 -4.70
C ALA A 377 -15.33 -7.05 -3.44
N PHE A 378 -16.12 -5.99 -3.64
CA PHE A 378 -16.78 -5.25 -2.57
C PHE A 378 -18.29 -5.17 -2.70
N LYS A 379 -18.84 -5.17 -3.91
CA LYS A 379 -20.27 -5.23 -4.15
C LYS A 379 -20.62 -6.49 -4.94
N GLY A 380 -21.62 -7.20 -4.49
CA GLY A 380 -22.19 -8.35 -5.16
C GLY A 380 -23.65 -8.14 -5.55
N PRO A 381 -24.35 -9.23 -5.86
CA PRO A 381 -25.79 -9.18 -6.11
C PRO A 381 -26.54 -8.49 -4.98
N GLY A 382 -27.26 -7.45 -5.32
CA GLY A 382 -28.02 -6.64 -4.37
C GLY A 382 -28.51 -5.36 -5.02
N TRP A 383 -29.19 -4.53 -4.24
CA TRP A 383 -29.60 -3.21 -4.69
C TRP A 383 -28.53 -2.19 -4.31
N THR A 384 -27.98 -1.47 -5.25
CA THR A 384 -26.99 -0.42 -5.03
C THR A 384 -27.68 0.93 -5.14
N GLU A 385 -27.39 1.84 -4.24
CA GLU A 385 -27.99 3.17 -4.21
C GLU A 385 -27.36 4.08 -5.23
N ASP A 386 -26.07 4.22 -5.16
CA ASP A 386 -25.30 4.97 -6.14
C ASP A 386 -23.89 4.37 -6.35
N HIS A 387 -23.10 5.04 -7.17
CA HIS A 387 -21.77 4.57 -7.52
C HIS A 387 -20.73 4.88 -6.47
N ASN A 388 -20.92 5.87 -5.63
CA ASN A 388 -20.00 6.36 -4.59
C ASN A 388 -18.53 6.35 -5.02
N CYS A 389 -18.29 6.61 -6.28
CA CYS A 389 -16.99 6.60 -6.87
C CYS A 389 -16.47 8.01 -6.99
N LEU A 390 -15.41 8.27 -6.29
CA LEU A 390 -14.70 9.54 -6.41
C LEU A 390 -13.24 9.26 -6.73
N TYR A 391 -12.83 9.56 -7.94
CA TYR A 391 -11.42 9.53 -8.31
C TYR A 391 -10.93 10.90 -8.77
N PHE A 392 -9.66 11.13 -8.60
CA PHE A 392 -9.01 12.36 -9.00
C PHE A 392 -7.88 12.05 -9.96
N ASN A 393 -7.83 12.80 -11.04
CA ASN A 393 -6.65 12.95 -11.86
C ASN A 393 -6.06 14.32 -11.53
N LEU A 394 -4.96 14.36 -10.83
CA LEU A 394 -4.38 15.56 -10.24
C LEU A 394 -3.21 16.10 -11.08
N PRO A 395 -3.49 16.75 -12.23
CA PRO A 395 -2.44 17.19 -13.16
C PRO A 395 -1.40 18.13 -12.53
N SER A 396 -1.80 18.91 -11.53
CA SER A 396 -0.88 19.83 -10.84
C SER A 396 0.17 19.11 -10.01
N LEU A 397 -0.09 17.88 -9.57
CA LEU A 397 0.89 17.08 -8.82
C LEU A 397 2.02 16.58 -9.71
N TRP A 398 1.83 16.57 -11.03
CA TRP A 398 2.82 16.12 -12.00
C TRP A 398 2.96 17.03 -13.21
N THR A 399 2.57 18.29 -13.07
CA THR A 399 2.78 19.30 -14.10
C THR A 399 4.27 19.38 -14.49
N GLY A 400 4.54 19.33 -15.79
CA GLY A 400 5.91 19.36 -16.34
C GLY A 400 6.59 17.99 -16.47
N ILE A 401 6.02 16.93 -15.93
CA ILE A 401 6.53 15.56 -16.08
C ILE A 401 5.93 14.87 -17.31
N GLY A 402 4.75 15.30 -17.76
CA GLY A 402 4.02 14.73 -18.88
C GLY A 402 3.55 13.31 -18.59
N ASN A 403 3.48 12.46 -19.61
CA ASN A 403 3.05 11.07 -19.50
C ASN A 403 4.15 10.12 -18.95
N GLN A 404 5.07 10.63 -18.16
CA GLN A 404 6.11 9.83 -17.53
C GLN A 404 5.59 9.29 -16.18
N GLU A 405 4.79 8.26 -16.22
CA GLU A 405 4.06 7.70 -15.08
C GLU A 405 4.94 7.39 -13.88
N GLU A 406 6.13 6.81 -14.08
CA GLU A 406 7.07 6.55 -13.00
C GLU A 406 7.54 7.83 -12.31
N ALA A 407 7.85 8.86 -13.08
CA ALA A 407 8.27 10.16 -12.55
C ALA A 407 7.11 10.85 -11.83
N CYS A 408 5.89 10.77 -12.38
CA CYS A 408 4.67 11.28 -11.75
C CYS A 408 4.42 10.62 -10.39
N TYR A 409 4.47 9.30 -10.33
CA TYR A 409 4.29 8.56 -9.09
C TYR A 409 5.38 8.88 -8.08
N THR A 410 6.64 8.97 -8.51
CA THR A 410 7.76 9.32 -7.64
C THR A 410 7.58 10.72 -7.05
N GLN A 411 7.18 11.68 -7.86
CA GLN A 411 6.89 13.02 -7.36
C GLN A 411 5.71 13.02 -6.39
N CYS A 412 4.63 12.34 -6.73
CA CYS A 412 3.43 12.24 -5.90
C CYS A 412 3.77 11.65 -4.52
N THR A 413 4.50 10.54 -4.49
CA THR A 413 4.83 9.85 -3.24
C THR A 413 5.94 10.54 -2.44
N GLN A 414 7.01 10.98 -3.09
CA GLN A 414 8.16 11.57 -2.38
C GLN A 414 7.94 13.02 -1.99
N THR A 415 7.28 13.82 -2.85
CA THR A 415 7.07 15.25 -2.57
C THR A 415 5.82 15.47 -1.74
N TYR A 416 4.72 14.89 -2.16
CA TYR A 416 3.40 15.15 -1.54
C TYR A 416 3.00 14.09 -0.52
N GLY A 417 3.71 12.96 -0.47
CA GLY A 417 3.37 11.85 0.43
C GLY A 417 2.03 11.19 0.09
N ILE A 418 1.60 11.26 -1.16
CA ILE A 418 0.32 10.69 -1.62
C ILE A 418 0.59 9.37 -2.35
N TYR A 419 -0.08 8.32 -1.92
CA TYR A 419 0.09 6.94 -2.40
C TYR A 419 -1.25 6.40 -2.91
N PRO A 420 -1.44 6.27 -4.23
CA PRO A 420 -2.56 5.51 -4.77
C PRO A 420 -2.45 4.05 -4.33
N LEU A 421 -3.50 3.50 -3.76
CA LEU A 421 -3.55 2.13 -3.22
C LEU A 421 -4.49 1.23 -3.99
N GLY A 422 -5.50 1.80 -4.64
CA GLY A 422 -6.48 1.06 -5.41
C GLY A 422 -7.29 1.97 -6.33
N THR A 423 -7.93 1.35 -7.31
CA THR A 423 -8.80 2.04 -8.26
C THR A 423 -9.89 1.09 -8.75
N TRP A 424 -10.82 1.58 -9.56
CA TRP A 424 -11.77 0.74 -10.26
C TRP A 424 -11.07 -0.26 -11.18
N ASP A 425 -11.66 -1.41 -11.35
CA ASP A 425 -11.15 -2.49 -12.20
C ASP A 425 -10.98 -2.08 -13.67
N SER A 426 -11.76 -1.13 -14.14
CA SER A 426 -11.68 -0.58 -15.49
C SER A 426 -10.60 0.52 -15.66
N GLN A 427 -9.96 0.97 -14.59
CA GLN A 427 -9.05 2.12 -14.60
C GLN A 427 -7.62 1.80 -14.12
N ILE A 428 -7.25 0.56 -14.21
CA ILE A 428 -5.97 0.03 -13.72
C ILE A 428 -4.72 0.64 -14.39
N TRP A 429 -4.90 1.27 -15.54
CA TRP A 429 -3.81 1.79 -16.38
C TRP A 429 -3.28 3.16 -15.97
N TRP A 430 -3.96 3.86 -15.06
CA TRP A 430 -3.68 5.24 -14.71
C TRP A 430 -3.22 5.37 -13.27
N VAL A 431 -1.91 5.53 -13.03
CA VAL A 431 -1.39 5.83 -11.67
C VAL A 431 -1.93 7.13 -11.09
N SER A 432 -2.43 8.02 -11.95
CA SER A 432 -2.95 9.31 -11.56
C SER A 432 -4.39 9.27 -11.05
N GLN A 433 -5.10 8.18 -11.27
CA GLN A 433 -6.47 8.05 -10.82
C GLN A 433 -6.48 7.45 -9.41
N MET A 434 -7.02 8.20 -8.47
CA MET A 434 -7.02 7.86 -7.06
C MET A 434 -8.44 7.68 -6.56
N ASN A 435 -8.90 6.44 -6.50
CA ASN A 435 -10.13 6.08 -5.79
C ASN A 435 -9.82 5.73 -4.33
N VAL A 436 -8.81 4.87 -4.14
CA VAL A 436 -8.31 4.51 -2.81
C VAL A 436 -6.87 4.96 -2.70
N TRP A 437 -6.59 5.80 -1.71
CA TRP A 437 -5.28 6.39 -1.54
C TRP A 437 -5.04 6.82 -0.10
N GLU A 438 -3.78 6.92 0.25
CA GLU A 438 -3.35 7.51 1.51
C GLU A 438 -2.46 8.73 1.30
N ALA A 439 -2.50 9.65 2.26
CA ALA A 439 -1.56 10.75 2.35
C ALA A 439 -0.81 10.66 3.67
N GLN A 440 0.50 10.53 3.58
CA GLN A 440 1.46 10.60 4.67
C GLN A 440 2.14 11.98 4.65
N GLN A 441 3.02 12.28 5.60
CA GLN A 441 3.61 13.60 5.73
C GLN A 441 4.22 14.15 4.43
N GLY A 442 5.04 13.35 3.72
CA GLY A 442 5.80 13.86 2.57
C GLY A 442 6.62 15.11 2.94
N ASN A 443 6.69 16.08 2.01
CA ASN A 443 7.30 17.39 2.23
C ASN A 443 6.24 18.45 2.63
N THR A 444 5.29 18.09 3.46
CA THR A 444 4.22 18.96 3.94
C THR A 444 4.29 19.11 5.46
N ASP A 445 3.55 20.06 6.01
CA ASP A 445 3.41 20.28 7.46
C ASP A 445 2.35 19.36 8.11
N PHE A 446 1.67 18.51 7.33
CA PHE A 446 0.71 17.54 7.84
C PHE A 446 1.43 16.29 8.36
N GLN A 447 1.49 16.12 9.67
CA GLN A 447 2.15 14.97 10.29
C GLN A 447 1.26 13.74 10.43
N GLY A 448 -0.06 13.90 10.34
CA GLY A 448 -1.03 12.82 10.36
C GLY A 448 -1.11 12.06 9.05
N THR A 449 -1.78 10.91 9.08
CA THR A 449 -2.09 10.12 7.90
C THR A 449 -3.57 10.26 7.55
N LEU A 450 -3.85 10.53 6.28
CA LEU A 450 -5.19 10.55 5.70
C LEU A 450 -5.37 9.31 4.83
N LEU A 451 -6.47 8.60 4.99
CA LEU A 451 -6.84 7.47 4.15
C LEU A 451 -8.21 7.75 3.53
N CYS A 452 -8.29 7.66 2.21
CA CYS A 452 -9.48 7.92 1.42
C CYS A 452 -9.96 6.65 0.74
N ILE A 453 -11.23 6.32 0.90
CA ILE A 453 -11.92 5.20 0.25
C ILE A 453 -13.07 5.79 -0.57
N GLY A 454 -12.82 6.03 -1.84
CA GLY A 454 -13.79 6.58 -2.79
C GLY A 454 -14.09 5.62 -3.95
N ASN A 455 -13.90 4.32 -3.74
CA ASN A 455 -14.15 3.31 -4.76
C ASN A 455 -15.62 2.87 -4.73
N GLY A 456 -16.25 2.83 -5.88
CA GLY A 456 -17.62 2.38 -6.00
C GLY A 456 -17.82 0.95 -5.48
N GLY A 457 -18.95 0.72 -4.83
CA GLY A 457 -19.30 -0.54 -4.19
C GLY A 457 -18.70 -0.75 -2.80
N CYS A 458 -17.89 0.18 -2.30
CA CYS A 458 -17.42 0.17 -0.90
C CYS A 458 -18.46 0.82 0.02
N GLU A 459 -19.71 0.41 -0.07
CA GLU A 459 -20.84 0.95 0.69
C GLU A 459 -21.04 0.15 1.97
N PHE A 460 -21.34 0.85 3.08
CA PHE A 460 -21.67 0.19 4.35
C PHE A 460 -23.06 -0.43 4.33
N SER A 461 -23.93 0.06 3.49
CA SER A 461 -25.24 -0.49 3.23
C SER A 461 -25.58 -0.36 1.75
N MET A 462 -26.57 -1.08 1.32
CA MET A 462 -27.23 -0.90 0.05
C MET A 462 -28.72 -0.99 0.31
N LYS A 463 -29.54 -0.27 -0.45
CA LYS A 463 -30.97 -0.48 -0.36
C LYS A 463 -31.33 -1.94 -0.66
N ASN A 464 -32.33 -2.45 0.03
CA ASN A 464 -32.93 -3.72 -0.29
C ASN A 464 -33.56 -3.67 -1.70
N ARG A 465 -33.84 -4.84 -2.29
CA ARG A 465 -34.42 -4.93 -3.65
C ARG A 465 -35.77 -4.24 -3.80
N ASP A 466 -36.45 -3.94 -2.72
CA ASP A 466 -37.70 -3.17 -2.71
C ASP A 466 -37.48 -1.66 -2.52
N GLY A 467 -36.21 -1.21 -2.49
CA GLY A 467 -35.83 0.18 -2.31
C GLY A 467 -35.85 0.66 -0.86
N SER A 468 -36.11 -0.22 0.11
CA SER A 468 -36.05 0.13 1.54
C SER A 468 -34.62 0.17 2.06
N PRO A 469 -34.25 1.13 2.95
CA PRO A 469 -32.93 1.19 3.55
C PRO A 469 -32.69 0.04 4.53
N ASP A 470 -31.43 -0.40 4.66
CA ASP A 470 -30.97 -1.33 5.69
C ASP A 470 -30.02 -0.63 6.67
N LYS A 471 -30.56 0.11 7.63
CA LYS A 471 -29.80 0.81 8.67
C LYS A 471 -29.44 -0.13 9.82
N SER A 472 -28.59 -1.12 9.55
CA SER A 472 -28.11 -2.07 10.56
C SER A 472 -26.57 -2.06 10.64
N ALA A 473 -26.02 -2.56 11.74
CA ALA A 473 -24.58 -2.70 11.91
C ALA A 473 -23.96 -3.72 10.93
N HIS A 474 -24.76 -4.67 10.44
CA HIS A 474 -24.35 -5.75 9.56
C HIS A 474 -25.39 -5.96 8.46
N PRO A 475 -25.49 -5.04 7.48
CA PRO A 475 -26.39 -5.23 6.35
C PRO A 475 -26.10 -6.53 5.60
N LYS A 476 -27.16 -7.18 5.12
CA LYS A 476 -27.04 -8.50 4.45
C LYS A 476 -27.43 -8.45 2.98
N ASN A 477 -27.68 -7.27 2.47
CA ASN A 477 -28.13 -7.02 1.10
C ASN A 477 -26.97 -6.96 0.09
N ASN A 478 -25.74 -7.15 0.53
CA ASN A 478 -24.53 -7.24 -0.30
C ASN A 478 -23.79 -8.56 -0.01
N ALA A 479 -23.51 -9.35 -1.04
CA ALA A 479 -22.79 -10.63 -0.88
C ALA A 479 -21.34 -10.45 -0.38
N TYR A 480 -20.74 -9.26 -0.56
CA TYR A 480 -19.39 -8.92 -0.15
C TYR A 480 -19.32 -7.91 1.01
N GLN A 481 -20.42 -7.81 1.78
CA GLN A 481 -20.47 -6.86 2.91
C GLN A 481 -19.35 -7.08 3.92
N ASP A 482 -19.00 -8.33 4.19
CA ASP A 482 -17.89 -8.66 5.10
C ASP A 482 -16.54 -8.11 4.61
N ASN A 483 -16.34 -7.96 3.30
CA ASN A 483 -15.14 -7.35 2.75
C ASN A 483 -15.11 -5.85 3.03
N VAL A 484 -16.24 -5.15 2.91
CA VAL A 484 -16.36 -3.72 3.25
C VAL A 484 -16.03 -3.50 4.73
N LEU A 485 -16.66 -4.27 5.61
CA LEU A 485 -16.45 -4.18 7.06
C LEU A 485 -14.99 -4.54 7.45
N THR A 486 -14.42 -5.53 6.78
CA THR A 486 -13.00 -5.91 6.99
C THR A 486 -12.05 -4.81 6.52
N LEU A 487 -12.31 -4.22 5.35
CA LEU A 487 -11.53 -3.08 4.85
C LEU A 487 -11.59 -1.92 5.84
N ALA A 488 -12.78 -1.55 6.31
CA ALA A 488 -12.97 -0.45 7.26
C ALA A 488 -12.23 -0.71 8.58
N LYS A 489 -12.35 -1.92 9.13
CA LYS A 489 -11.61 -2.33 10.32
C LYS A 489 -10.10 -2.22 10.11
N ASN A 490 -9.59 -2.75 9.00
CA ASN A 490 -8.16 -2.69 8.69
C ASN A 490 -7.67 -1.24 8.54
N CYS A 491 -8.48 -0.37 7.90
CA CYS A 491 -8.17 1.05 7.76
C CYS A 491 -8.04 1.73 9.14
N LEU A 492 -8.99 1.50 10.04
CA LEU A 492 -8.96 2.06 11.39
C LEU A 492 -7.77 1.55 12.20
N GLU A 493 -7.52 0.22 12.18
CA GLU A 493 -6.37 -0.36 12.88
C GLU A 493 -5.03 0.16 12.32
N TYR A 494 -4.94 0.32 11.01
CA TYR A 494 -3.78 0.92 10.36
C TYR A 494 -3.56 2.36 10.81
N LEU A 495 -4.60 3.19 10.78
CA LEU A 495 -4.52 4.61 11.16
C LEU A 495 -4.24 4.82 12.65
N LYS A 496 -4.67 3.93 13.53
CA LYS A 496 -4.35 3.98 14.97
C LYS A 496 -2.85 3.91 15.24
N THR A 497 -2.09 3.34 14.33
CA THR A 497 -0.63 3.14 14.47
C THR A 497 0.21 4.22 13.79
N ARG A 498 -0.42 5.21 13.15
CA ARG A 498 0.24 6.28 12.38
C ARG A 498 0.44 7.58 13.16
#